data_487a8bef216ae8f3a3b5c504f60367fb
#
_entry.id   487a8bef216ae8f3a3b5c504f60367fb
#
_cell.length_a   1.000
_cell.length_b   1.000
_cell.length_c   1.000
_cell.angle_alpha   90.00
_cell.angle_beta   90.00
_cell.angle_gamma   90.00
#
_symmetry.space_group_name_H-M   'P 1'
#
loop_
_entity.id
_entity.type
_entity.pdbx_description
1 polymer ?
#
loop_
_entity_poly.entity_id
_entity_poly.type
_entity_poly.pdbx_seq_one_letter_code
_entity_poly.pdbx_strand_id
1 'polypeptide(L)'
;MEIIIGLLIIAIGAFCQSSCYVPINKIKDWSWESYWIVQGVFAWLVFPLLGALLSVPAGHSFMEIFNAPSFNIWMTVFFGVLWGVGGLTFGLSMRYLGVALGQSIALGTCAGLGTIMGPVLLNIFFPELNPLQSLTAAVLIGVAVTLLGIAIIGVAGSMKAASLSEE
;
A
#
# COMPACT_ATOMS: atom_id res chain seq x y z
N MET A 1 -25.26 -5.39 -9.88
CA MET A 1 -25.07 -3.94 -9.70
C MET A 1 -23.99 -3.63 -8.68
N GLU A 2 -23.93 -4.32 -7.56
CA GLU A 2 -22.93 -4.12 -6.48
C GLU A 2 -21.47 -4.29 -6.95
N ILE A 3 -21.18 -5.30 -7.77
CA ILE A 3 -19.82 -5.53 -8.32
C ILE A 3 -19.33 -4.34 -9.14
N ILE A 4 -20.21 -3.76 -9.97
CA ILE A 4 -19.85 -2.60 -10.81
C ILE A 4 -19.58 -1.38 -9.95
N ILE A 5 -20.40 -1.15 -8.93
CA ILE A 5 -20.19 -0.06 -7.96
C ILE A 5 -18.87 -0.27 -7.20
N GLY A 6 -18.59 -1.49 -6.76
CA GLY A 6 -17.32 -1.83 -6.11
C GLY A 6 -16.10 -1.54 -7.01
N LEU A 7 -16.18 -1.94 -8.30
CA LEU A 7 -15.12 -1.66 -9.28
C LEU A 7 -14.92 -0.16 -9.52
N LEU A 8 -16.01 0.61 -9.59
CA LEU A 8 -15.92 2.06 -9.73
C LEU A 8 -15.27 2.73 -8.52
N ILE A 9 -15.64 2.31 -7.31
CA ILE A 9 -15.01 2.81 -6.07
C ILE A 9 -13.52 2.48 -6.05
N ILE A 10 -13.14 1.25 -6.43
CA ILE A 10 -11.73 0.84 -6.52
C ILE A 10 -10.99 1.69 -7.57
N ALA A 11 -11.58 1.94 -8.73
CA ALA A 11 -10.98 2.77 -9.77
C ALA A 11 -10.75 4.21 -9.30
N ILE A 12 -11.72 4.81 -8.61
CA ILE A 12 -11.59 6.14 -8.01
C ILE A 12 -10.48 6.14 -6.95
N GLY A 13 -10.46 5.15 -6.06
CA GLY A 13 -9.43 4.99 -5.04
C GLY A 13 -8.02 4.85 -5.64
N ALA A 14 -7.88 4.04 -6.70
CA ALA A 14 -6.63 3.87 -7.43
C ALA A 14 -6.16 5.18 -8.09
N PHE A 15 -7.08 5.96 -8.68
CA PHE A 15 -6.78 7.27 -9.23
C PHE A 15 -6.32 8.25 -8.15
N CYS A 16 -7.02 8.32 -7.02
CA CYS A 16 -6.64 9.15 -5.88
C CYS A 16 -5.26 8.75 -5.33
N GLN A 17 -5.00 7.45 -5.18
CA GLN A 17 -3.72 6.92 -4.72
C GLN A 17 -2.57 7.27 -5.68
N SER A 18 -2.80 7.16 -6.98
CA SER A 18 -1.78 7.52 -7.99
C SER A 18 -1.51 9.01 -8.05
N SER A 19 -2.53 9.84 -7.78
CA SER A 19 -2.44 11.30 -7.84
C SER A 19 -1.85 11.92 -6.59
N CYS A 20 -1.81 11.23 -5.44
CA CYS A 20 -1.39 11.82 -4.17
C CYS A 20 0.08 12.27 -4.15
N TYR A 21 0.92 11.72 -5.04
CA TYR A 21 2.33 12.10 -5.17
C TYR A 21 2.61 13.12 -6.29
N VAL A 22 1.61 13.51 -7.07
CA VAL A 22 1.78 14.53 -8.11
C VAL A 22 2.26 15.86 -7.56
N PRO A 23 1.80 16.33 -6.38
CA PRO A 23 2.27 17.60 -5.81
C PRO A 23 3.78 17.64 -5.55
N ILE A 24 4.45 16.50 -5.29
CA ILE A 24 5.89 16.48 -5.03
C ILE A 24 6.69 17.03 -6.20
N ASN A 25 6.22 16.82 -7.44
CA ASN A 25 6.86 17.33 -8.65
C ASN A 25 6.54 18.82 -8.91
N LYS A 26 5.60 19.39 -8.18
CA LYS A 26 5.17 20.80 -8.30
C LYS A 26 5.75 21.70 -7.22
N ILE A 27 6.11 21.12 -6.07
CA ILE A 27 6.68 21.87 -4.95
C ILE A 27 8.16 22.09 -5.22
N LYS A 28 8.56 23.38 -5.23
CA LYS A 28 9.95 23.82 -5.35
C LYS A 28 10.45 24.21 -3.96
N ASP A 29 11.75 24.13 -3.75
CA ASP A 29 12.45 24.58 -2.54
C ASP A 29 12.14 23.79 -1.25
N TRP A 30 11.42 22.69 -1.35
CA TRP A 30 11.23 21.76 -0.23
C TRP A 30 12.14 20.55 -0.37
N SER A 31 12.74 20.12 0.74
CA SER A 31 13.40 18.83 0.78
C SER A 31 12.36 17.71 0.66
N TRP A 32 12.76 16.58 0.10
CA TRP A 32 11.89 15.41 -0.01
C TRP A 32 11.36 14.96 1.36
N GLU A 33 12.20 15.04 2.39
CA GLU A 33 11.88 14.67 3.77
C GLU A 33 10.77 15.57 4.35
N SER A 34 10.85 16.87 4.10
CA SER A 34 9.83 17.83 4.57
C SER A 34 8.47 17.55 3.94
N TYR A 35 8.45 17.29 2.64
CA TYR A 35 7.22 16.88 1.96
C TYR A 35 6.65 15.57 2.53
N TRP A 36 7.54 14.57 2.73
CA TRP A 36 7.15 13.25 3.23
C TRP A 36 6.53 13.31 4.63
N ILE A 37 7.12 14.13 5.52
CA ILE A 37 6.60 14.32 6.88
C ILE A 37 5.22 14.98 6.83
N VAL A 38 5.07 16.07 6.08
CA VAL A 38 3.78 16.79 5.97
C VAL A 38 2.71 15.88 5.40
N GLN A 39 3.00 15.19 4.30
CA GLN A 39 2.08 14.23 3.72
C GLN A 39 1.73 13.12 4.73
N GLY A 40 2.72 12.59 5.45
CA GLY A 40 2.54 11.54 6.45
C GLY A 40 1.62 11.96 7.58
N VAL A 41 1.76 13.17 8.10
CA VAL A 41 0.86 13.70 9.13
C VAL A 41 -0.60 13.67 8.67
N PHE A 42 -0.88 14.14 7.48
CA PHE A 42 -2.25 14.13 6.97
C PHE A 42 -2.72 12.72 6.60
N ALA A 43 -1.94 11.95 5.86
CA ALA A 43 -2.34 10.66 5.33
C ALA A 43 -2.43 9.56 6.42
N TRP A 44 -1.61 9.62 7.45
CA TRP A 44 -1.48 8.53 8.43
C TRP A 44 -2.00 8.89 9.83
N LEU A 45 -2.19 10.17 10.14
CA LEU A 45 -2.76 10.60 11.42
C LEU A 45 -4.11 11.29 11.24
N VAL A 46 -4.16 12.39 10.50
CA VAL A 46 -5.36 13.24 10.44
C VAL A 46 -6.52 12.53 9.74
N PHE A 47 -6.32 12.07 8.51
CA PHE A 47 -7.42 11.46 7.76
C PHE A 47 -7.88 10.10 8.29
N PRO A 48 -7.01 9.17 8.73
CA PRO A 48 -7.47 7.94 9.37
C PRO A 48 -8.23 8.19 10.67
N LEU A 49 -7.77 9.14 11.49
CA LEU A 49 -8.47 9.49 12.72
C LEU A 49 -9.85 10.10 12.44
N LEU A 50 -9.93 11.02 11.49
CA LEU A 50 -11.21 11.60 11.05
C LEU A 50 -12.14 10.52 10.47
N GLY A 51 -11.60 9.64 9.63
CA GLY A 51 -12.36 8.52 9.08
C GLY A 51 -12.90 7.59 10.16
N ALA A 52 -12.07 7.24 11.14
CA ALA A 52 -12.48 6.43 12.28
C ALA A 52 -13.59 7.11 13.12
N LEU A 53 -13.42 8.40 13.43
CA LEU A 53 -14.42 9.17 14.19
C LEU A 53 -15.77 9.26 13.44
N LEU A 54 -15.74 9.47 12.13
CA LEU A 54 -16.94 9.56 11.31
C LEU A 54 -17.62 8.21 11.07
N SER A 55 -16.88 7.11 11.25
CA SER A 55 -17.40 5.75 11.05
C SER A 55 -17.97 5.13 12.33
N VAL A 56 -17.92 5.82 13.47
CA VAL A 56 -18.49 5.32 14.73
C VAL A 56 -20.01 5.20 14.58
N PRO A 57 -20.59 4.01 14.79
CA PRO A 57 -22.04 3.83 14.72
C PRO A 57 -22.79 4.65 15.77
N ALA A 58 -24.04 5.01 15.47
CA ALA A 58 -24.87 5.72 16.42
C ALA A 58 -25.04 4.92 17.72
N GLY A 59 -24.83 5.58 18.85
CA GLY A 59 -24.94 4.97 20.19
C GLY A 59 -23.62 4.34 20.71
N HIS A 60 -22.55 4.36 19.93
CA HIS A 60 -21.23 3.88 20.34
C HIS A 60 -20.25 5.05 20.54
N SER A 61 -19.22 4.83 21.36
CA SER A 61 -18.14 5.79 21.57
C SER A 61 -16.87 5.34 20.86
N PHE A 62 -16.13 6.28 20.30
CA PHE A 62 -14.79 6.00 19.74
C PHE A 62 -13.87 5.32 20.78
N MET A 63 -14.04 5.60 22.06
CA MET A 63 -13.23 5.00 23.13
C MET A 63 -13.50 3.50 23.35
N GLU A 64 -14.60 2.95 22.82
CA GLU A 64 -14.89 1.51 22.92
C GLU A 64 -13.88 0.64 22.18
N ILE A 65 -13.12 1.21 21.26
CA ILE A 65 -11.98 0.54 20.60
C ILE A 65 -10.96 -0.01 21.62
N PHE A 66 -10.78 0.68 22.75
CA PHE A 66 -9.86 0.24 23.80
C PHE A 66 -10.41 -0.90 24.67
N ASN A 67 -11.69 -1.26 24.50
CA ASN A 67 -12.30 -2.44 25.12
C ASN A 67 -12.01 -3.74 24.35
N ALA A 68 -11.31 -3.65 23.20
CA ALA A 68 -10.87 -4.83 22.47
C ALA A 68 -9.88 -5.67 23.29
N PRO A 69 -9.80 -7.00 23.07
CA PRO A 69 -8.82 -7.84 23.74
C PRO A 69 -7.40 -7.28 23.58
N SER A 70 -6.64 -7.24 24.68
CA SER A 70 -5.28 -6.67 24.69
C SER A 70 -4.37 -7.28 23.63
N PHE A 71 -4.53 -8.57 23.34
CA PHE A 71 -3.79 -9.24 22.27
C PHE A 71 -4.04 -8.58 20.90
N ASN A 72 -5.29 -8.27 20.56
CA ASN A 72 -5.63 -7.62 19.28
C ASN A 72 -5.04 -6.22 19.19
N ILE A 73 -5.08 -5.46 20.29
CA ILE A 73 -4.49 -4.11 20.36
C ILE A 73 -2.98 -4.19 20.10
N TRP A 74 -2.26 -5.07 20.81
CA TRP A 74 -0.83 -5.23 20.65
C TRP A 74 -0.43 -5.75 19.27
N MET A 75 -1.19 -6.67 18.68
CA MET A 75 -0.98 -7.13 17.31
C MET A 75 -1.16 -5.99 16.30
N THR A 76 -2.19 -5.16 16.48
CA THR A 76 -2.41 -3.98 15.63
C THR A 76 -1.23 -3.02 15.72
N VAL A 77 -0.74 -2.73 16.92
CA VAL A 77 0.45 -1.87 17.12
C VAL A 77 1.68 -2.49 16.46
N PHE A 78 1.93 -3.78 16.68
CA PHE A 78 3.08 -4.49 16.10
C PHE A 78 3.07 -4.44 14.56
N PHE A 79 1.95 -4.79 13.93
CA PHE A 79 1.84 -4.69 12.48
C PHE A 79 1.87 -3.25 11.96
N GLY A 80 1.38 -2.29 12.74
CA GLY A 80 1.51 -0.87 12.44
C GLY A 80 2.98 -0.42 12.41
N VAL A 81 3.80 -0.86 13.35
CA VAL A 81 5.26 -0.59 13.34
C VAL A 81 5.92 -1.21 12.11
N LEU A 82 5.62 -2.47 11.80
CA LEU A 82 6.15 -3.14 10.60
C LEU A 82 5.73 -2.40 9.31
N TRP A 83 4.49 -1.96 9.25
CA TRP A 83 3.99 -1.16 8.13
C TRP A 83 4.73 0.19 8.02
N GLY A 84 5.04 0.83 9.15
CA GLY A 84 5.84 2.07 9.21
C GLY A 84 7.24 1.89 8.64
N VAL A 85 7.93 0.79 8.97
CA VAL A 85 9.24 0.43 8.38
C VAL A 85 9.10 0.23 6.86
N GLY A 86 8.06 -0.49 6.42
CA GLY A 86 7.74 -0.65 5.01
C GLY A 86 7.47 0.68 4.31
N GLY A 87 6.76 1.60 4.97
CA GLY A 87 6.48 2.95 4.47
C GLY A 87 7.75 3.79 4.27
N LEU A 88 8.71 3.69 5.19
CA LEU A 88 10.01 4.37 5.03
C LEU A 88 10.80 3.82 3.83
N THR A 89 10.88 2.50 3.68
CA THR A 89 11.56 1.88 2.54
C THR A 89 10.86 2.19 1.22
N PHE A 90 9.53 2.24 1.21
CA PHE A 90 8.73 2.70 0.07
C PHE A 90 9.07 4.16 -0.29
N GLY A 91 9.12 5.03 0.70
CA GLY A 91 9.48 6.42 0.50
C GLY A 91 10.88 6.59 -0.07
N LEU A 92 11.87 5.84 0.43
CA LEU A 92 13.23 5.83 -0.11
C LEU A 92 13.27 5.32 -1.55
N SER A 93 12.45 4.32 -1.91
CA SER A 93 12.38 3.83 -3.29
C SER A 93 11.93 4.93 -4.25
N MET A 94 10.94 5.74 -3.87
CA MET A 94 10.49 6.89 -4.67
C MET A 94 11.54 7.98 -4.77
N ARG A 95 12.33 8.20 -3.71
CA ARG A 95 13.43 9.18 -3.72
C ARG A 95 14.54 8.80 -4.69
N TYR A 96 14.96 7.54 -4.68
CA TYR A 96 16.10 7.06 -5.49
C TYR A 96 15.73 6.68 -6.92
N LEU A 97 14.56 6.09 -7.13
CA LEU A 97 14.11 5.58 -8.44
C LEU A 97 13.15 6.55 -9.15
N GLY A 98 12.72 7.60 -8.46
CA GLY A 98 11.64 8.47 -8.91
C GLY A 98 10.26 7.90 -8.61
N VAL A 99 9.26 8.80 -8.55
CA VAL A 99 7.89 8.47 -8.12
C VAL A 99 7.27 7.35 -8.97
N ALA A 100 7.34 7.45 -10.29
CA ALA A 100 6.69 6.48 -11.17
C ALA A 100 7.28 5.07 -11.05
N LEU A 101 8.60 4.95 -11.10
CA LEU A 101 9.30 3.66 -11.06
C LEU A 101 9.28 3.07 -9.65
N GLY A 102 9.61 3.87 -8.64
CA GLY A 102 9.64 3.45 -7.25
C GLY A 102 8.28 2.96 -6.77
N GLN A 103 7.21 3.71 -7.07
CA GLN A 103 5.85 3.33 -6.73
C GLN A 103 5.39 2.04 -7.44
N SER A 104 5.64 1.93 -8.73
CA SER A 104 5.24 0.74 -9.51
C SER A 104 5.93 -0.52 -9.00
N ILE A 105 7.24 -0.49 -8.78
CA ILE A 105 8.00 -1.63 -8.27
C ILE A 105 7.55 -1.99 -6.87
N ALA A 106 7.50 -1.02 -5.94
CA ALA A 106 7.19 -1.29 -4.56
C ALA A 106 5.75 -1.80 -4.38
N LEU A 107 4.74 -1.10 -4.90
CA LEU A 107 3.34 -1.51 -4.77
C LEU A 107 3.04 -2.81 -5.52
N GLY A 108 3.56 -2.97 -6.71
CA GLY A 108 3.34 -4.18 -7.49
C GLY A 108 3.99 -5.41 -6.85
N THR A 109 5.21 -5.27 -6.30
CA THR A 109 5.88 -6.36 -5.57
C THR A 109 5.11 -6.69 -4.28
N CYS A 110 4.68 -5.67 -3.52
CA CYS A 110 3.86 -5.88 -2.33
C CYS A 110 2.54 -6.57 -2.66
N ALA A 111 1.85 -6.18 -3.73
CA ALA A 111 0.61 -6.81 -4.15
C ALA A 111 0.84 -8.26 -4.58
N GLY A 112 1.84 -8.53 -5.43
CA GLY A 112 2.15 -9.86 -5.92
C GLY A 112 2.57 -10.82 -4.81
N LEU A 113 3.56 -10.45 -4.01
CA LEU A 113 4.03 -11.27 -2.90
C LEU A 113 2.99 -11.39 -1.79
N GLY A 114 2.30 -10.29 -1.44
CA GLY A 114 1.27 -10.29 -0.39
C GLY A 114 0.11 -11.23 -0.70
N THR A 115 -0.29 -11.31 -1.96
CA THR A 115 -1.35 -12.22 -2.41
C THR A 115 -0.99 -13.69 -2.18
N ILE A 116 0.29 -14.05 -2.28
CA ILE A 116 0.77 -15.43 -2.04
C ILE A 116 1.11 -15.64 -0.56
N MET A 117 1.86 -14.72 0.03
CA MET A 117 2.38 -14.87 1.39
C MET A 117 1.27 -14.89 2.46
N GLY A 118 0.20 -14.12 2.28
CA GLY A 118 -0.91 -14.09 3.22
C GLY A 118 -1.53 -15.48 3.44
N PRO A 119 -2.06 -16.15 2.41
CA PRO A 119 -2.60 -17.50 2.53
C PRO A 119 -1.57 -18.54 2.99
N VAL A 120 -0.31 -18.43 2.56
CA VAL A 120 0.75 -19.37 2.99
C VAL A 120 1.02 -19.24 4.50
N LEU A 121 1.17 -18.02 5.02
CA LEU A 121 1.37 -17.80 6.45
C LEU A 121 0.15 -18.24 7.27
N LEU A 122 -1.07 -17.91 6.81
CA LEU A 122 -2.29 -18.36 7.46
C LEU A 122 -2.38 -19.88 7.51
N ASN A 123 -1.95 -20.58 6.46
CA ASN A 123 -1.96 -22.04 6.44
C ASN A 123 -0.94 -22.66 7.42
N ILE A 124 0.15 -21.94 7.72
CA ILE A 124 1.12 -22.41 8.72
C ILE A 124 0.56 -22.29 10.14
N PHE A 125 -0.13 -21.18 10.45
CA PHE A 125 -0.63 -20.91 11.80
C PHE A 125 -2.06 -21.43 12.04
N PHE A 126 -2.88 -21.51 11.00
CA PHE A 126 -4.31 -21.86 11.05
C PHE A 126 -4.71 -22.75 9.87
N PRO A 127 -4.15 -23.96 9.76
CA PRO A 127 -4.41 -24.86 8.62
C PRO A 127 -5.89 -25.28 8.49
N GLU A 128 -6.64 -25.25 9.60
CA GLU A 128 -8.07 -25.58 9.64
C GLU A 128 -8.93 -24.63 8.81
N LEU A 129 -8.46 -23.40 8.54
CA LEU A 129 -9.16 -22.41 7.71
C LEU A 129 -9.01 -22.67 6.21
N ASN A 130 -8.17 -23.64 5.82
CA ASN A 130 -7.86 -23.97 4.42
C ASN A 130 -7.54 -22.72 3.55
N PRO A 131 -6.70 -21.80 4.01
CA PRO A 131 -6.49 -20.51 3.34
C PRO A 131 -5.88 -20.65 1.93
N LEU A 132 -5.20 -21.77 1.65
CA LEU A 132 -4.60 -22.02 0.32
C LEU A 132 -5.65 -22.18 -0.79
N GLN A 133 -6.92 -22.45 -0.46
CA GLN A 133 -7.99 -22.48 -1.46
C GLN A 133 -8.21 -21.12 -2.15
N SER A 134 -7.80 -20.02 -1.52
CA SER A 134 -7.84 -18.69 -2.13
C SER A 134 -6.84 -18.54 -3.27
N LEU A 135 -5.78 -19.36 -3.32
CA LEU A 135 -4.76 -19.34 -4.37
C LEU A 135 -5.24 -20.13 -5.61
N THR A 136 -6.31 -19.66 -6.21
CA THR A 136 -6.84 -20.27 -7.46
C THR A 136 -5.88 -20.05 -8.62
N ALA A 137 -6.02 -20.84 -9.68
CA ALA A 137 -5.24 -20.67 -10.91
C ALA A 137 -5.37 -19.24 -11.48
N ALA A 138 -6.57 -18.65 -11.42
CA ALA A 138 -6.80 -17.27 -11.87
C ALA A 138 -6.00 -16.26 -11.05
N VAL A 139 -5.95 -16.43 -9.72
CA VAL A 139 -5.16 -15.57 -8.82
C VAL A 139 -3.67 -15.69 -9.14
N LEU A 140 -3.15 -16.92 -9.30
CA LEU A 140 -1.73 -17.15 -9.61
C LEU A 140 -1.33 -16.58 -10.97
N ILE A 141 -2.20 -16.71 -11.99
CA ILE A 141 -1.99 -16.07 -13.29
C ILE A 141 -1.97 -14.56 -13.15
N GLY A 142 -2.90 -13.97 -12.39
CA GLY A 142 -2.93 -12.54 -12.13
C GLY A 142 -1.65 -12.04 -11.45
N VAL A 143 -1.13 -12.76 -10.47
CA VAL A 143 0.16 -12.45 -9.82
C VAL A 143 1.31 -12.54 -10.83
N ALA A 144 1.36 -13.59 -11.65
CA ALA A 144 2.40 -13.74 -12.67
C ALA A 144 2.39 -12.58 -13.68
N VAL A 145 1.21 -12.18 -14.15
CA VAL A 145 1.04 -11.03 -15.06
C VAL A 145 1.51 -9.74 -14.38
N THR A 146 1.16 -9.53 -13.11
CA THR A 146 1.60 -8.36 -12.33
C THR A 146 3.12 -8.31 -12.21
N LEU A 147 3.76 -9.43 -11.84
CA LEU A 147 5.22 -9.49 -11.70
C LEU A 147 5.95 -9.28 -13.04
N LEU A 148 5.41 -9.82 -14.13
CA LEU A 148 5.93 -9.55 -15.48
C LEU A 148 5.81 -8.08 -15.85
N GLY A 149 4.67 -7.44 -15.55
CA GLY A 149 4.48 -6.01 -15.75
C GLY A 149 5.50 -5.17 -14.99
N ILE A 150 5.78 -5.51 -13.73
CA ILE A 150 6.80 -4.85 -12.91
C ILE A 150 8.20 -5.01 -13.52
N ALA A 151 8.53 -6.21 -13.97
CA ALA A 151 9.82 -6.47 -14.62
C ALA A 151 10.01 -5.59 -15.88
N ILE A 152 8.97 -5.47 -16.71
CA ILE A 152 8.98 -4.61 -17.90
C ILE A 152 9.17 -3.14 -17.50
N ILE A 153 8.44 -2.66 -16.50
CA ILE A 153 8.59 -1.28 -15.98
C ILE A 153 10.00 -1.05 -15.44
N GLY A 154 10.54 -2.02 -14.70
CA GLY A 154 11.90 -1.98 -14.17
C GLY A 154 12.96 -1.85 -15.27
N VAL A 155 12.85 -2.65 -16.33
CA VAL A 155 13.75 -2.58 -17.50
C VAL A 155 13.61 -1.22 -18.20
N ALA A 156 12.39 -0.77 -18.47
CA ALA A 156 12.14 0.54 -19.09
C ALA A 156 12.70 1.70 -18.26
N GLY A 157 12.57 1.62 -16.92
CA GLY A 157 13.14 2.61 -16.00
C GLY A 157 14.67 2.63 -16.02
N SER A 158 15.31 1.46 -16.03
CA SER A 158 16.78 1.38 -16.11
C SER A 158 17.32 1.89 -17.44
N MET A 159 16.65 1.60 -18.53
CA MET A 159 17.01 2.14 -19.86
C MET A 159 16.92 3.66 -19.91
N LYS A 160 15.86 4.23 -19.34
CA LYS A 160 15.70 5.68 -19.22
C LYS A 160 16.80 6.32 -18.36
N ALA A 161 17.15 5.70 -17.24
CA ALA A 161 18.22 6.19 -16.37
C ALA A 161 19.57 6.18 -17.08
N ALA A 162 19.87 5.13 -17.85
CA ALA A 162 21.09 5.04 -18.65
C ALA A 162 21.17 6.14 -19.72
N SER A 163 20.07 6.41 -20.43
CA SER A 163 20.07 7.46 -21.48
C SER A 163 20.30 8.88 -20.90
N LEU A 164 19.83 9.15 -19.67
CA LEU A 164 20.03 10.44 -18.99
C LEU A 164 21.45 10.61 -18.43
N SER A 165 22.20 9.54 -18.24
CA SER A 165 23.60 9.59 -17.77
C SER A 165 24.61 9.83 -18.90
N GLU A 166 24.19 9.72 -20.16
CA GLU A 166 25.00 9.94 -21.35
C GLU A 166 24.88 11.38 -21.90
N GLU A 167 23.93 12.17 -21.43
CA GLU A 167 23.77 13.59 -21.70
C GLU A 167 24.48 14.46 -20.63
#